data_9ebc4be9944e339cac1ce0d72e4b670c
#
_entry.id   9ebc4be9944e339cac1ce0d72e4b670c
#
_cell.length_a   1.000
_cell.length_b   1.000
_cell.length_c   1.000
_cell.angle_alpha   90.00
_cell.angle_beta   90.00
_cell.angle_gamma   90.00
#
_symmetry.space_group_name_H-M   'P 1'
#
loop_
_entity.id
_entity.type
_entity.pdbx_description
1 polymer ?
#
loop_
_entity_poly.entity_id
_entity_poly.type
_entity_poly.pdbx_seq_one_letter_code
_entity_poly.pdbx_strand_id
1 'polypeptide(L)'
;MATKKTTKNTKKRGRPASKSNTKRTASSRKNTSKKTKQASPLAREIVFLALFVFAILSLLSLFQMCGVFGKGLSALLFGLLGALAYVFPVYLVVTAGLYLANAKNQRLRHKVWYSAGIYWSVCGLFQWVVNDPVQNVWEVYTVCAENHGGGGFFGGILSFELARVLGRAGSFIVILALFLLFFMLLSKKLIFSSIQQ
;
A
#
# COMPACT_ATOMS: atom_id res chain seq x y z
N MET A 1 16.78 60.09 53.88
CA MET A 1 17.42 59.33 54.98
C MET A 1 17.84 57.98 54.35
N ALA A 2 19.10 57.83 53.97
CA ALA A 2 20.19 57.23 54.75
C ALA A 2 19.90 55.75 54.99
N THR A 3 20.69 54.77 54.65
CA THR A 3 22.14 54.53 54.49
C THR A 3 22.33 53.13 53.86
N LYS A 4 23.06 52.92 52.82
CA LYS A 4 24.43 52.46 52.66
C LYS A 4 24.93 51.44 53.71
N LYS A 5 25.25 50.22 53.33
CA LYS A 5 26.47 49.53 53.76
C LYS A 5 26.84 48.31 52.84
N THR A 6 27.98 48.47 52.32
CA THR A 6 28.96 47.59 51.66
C THR A 6 29.63 46.68 52.71
N THR A 7 30.01 45.46 52.37
CA THR A 7 31.25 44.75 52.74
C THR A 7 31.35 43.44 52.00
N LYS A 8 32.31 43.29 51.09
CA LYS A 8 33.71 42.80 51.17
C LYS A 8 33.83 41.27 51.35
N ASN A 9 34.10 40.60 50.29
CA ASN A 9 35.35 39.93 49.91
C ASN A 9 35.98 38.96 50.92
N THR A 10 36.05 37.66 50.61
CA THR A 10 37.23 36.87 50.98
C THR A 10 37.44 35.72 49.98
N LYS A 11 38.58 35.75 49.37
CA LYS A 11 39.31 34.86 48.56
C LYS A 11 39.85 33.70 49.40
N LYS A 12 39.59 32.41 49.01
CA LYS A 12 40.48 31.33 49.45
C LYS A 12 40.80 30.40 48.28
N ARG A 13 42.09 30.43 48.00
CA ARG A 13 42.83 29.50 47.13
C ARG A 13 42.87 28.12 47.76
N GLY A 14 42.83 27.11 46.96
CA GLY A 14 43.20 25.75 47.32
C GLY A 14 43.21 24.87 46.07
N ARG A 15 44.39 24.56 45.58
CA ARG A 15 44.82 23.63 44.52
C ARG A 15 45.24 22.33 45.25
N PRO A 16 45.66 21.21 44.55
CA PRO A 16 45.23 20.53 43.31
C PRO A 16 45.06 19.00 43.48
N ALA A 17 44.91 18.36 42.35
CA ALA A 17 45.19 16.98 42.01
C ALA A 17 44.11 15.91 42.22
N SER A 18 43.61 15.33 41.15
CA SER A 18 44.13 14.00 40.74
C SER A 18 43.53 13.62 39.39
N LYS A 19 44.39 13.25 38.49
CA LYS A 19 44.08 12.61 37.19
C LYS A 19 43.51 11.23 37.47
N SER A 20 42.31 10.91 36.98
CA SER A 20 41.95 9.57 36.65
C SER A 20 41.36 9.54 35.25
N ASN A 21 42.15 9.00 34.38
CA ASN A 21 41.93 8.79 32.98
C ASN A 21 41.00 7.56 32.83
N THR A 22 39.66 7.79 32.79
CA THR A 22 38.77 6.70 32.42
C THR A 22 38.34 6.93 30.99
N LYS A 23 39.00 6.24 30.08
CA LYS A 23 38.56 6.04 28.69
C LYS A 23 37.17 5.43 28.69
N ARG A 24 36.13 6.24 28.61
CA ARG A 24 34.81 5.79 28.18
C ARG A 24 34.84 5.71 26.68
N THR A 25 35.01 4.50 26.18
CA THR A 25 34.69 4.10 24.83
C THR A 25 33.26 4.56 24.53
N ALA A 26 33.17 5.67 23.83
CA ALA A 26 31.91 6.10 23.23
C ALA A 26 31.55 5.09 22.14
N SER A 27 30.72 4.12 22.50
CA SER A 27 29.98 3.32 21.55
C SER A 27 29.17 4.27 20.68
N SER A 28 29.70 4.58 19.50
CA SER A 28 29.00 5.28 18.44
C SER A 28 27.80 4.44 18.02
N ARG A 29 26.66 4.65 18.68
CA ARG A 29 25.38 4.22 18.16
C ARG A 29 25.20 4.96 16.84
N LYS A 30 25.57 4.28 15.74
CA LYS A 30 25.14 4.62 14.39
C LYS A 30 23.61 4.62 14.41
N ASN A 31 23.02 5.78 14.69
CA ASN A 31 21.65 6.06 14.31
C ASN A 31 21.58 6.00 12.80
N THR A 32 21.32 4.81 12.29
CA THR A 32 20.90 4.64 10.91
C THR A 32 19.47 5.18 10.84
N SER A 33 19.35 6.49 10.83
CA SER A 33 18.13 7.12 10.37
C SER A 33 17.96 6.63 8.94
N LYS A 34 17.02 5.72 8.72
CA LYS A 34 16.49 5.42 7.39
C LYS A 34 15.94 6.74 6.85
N LYS A 35 16.81 7.56 6.26
CA LYS A 35 16.40 8.61 5.34
C LYS A 35 15.62 7.88 4.25
N THR A 36 14.31 7.91 4.34
CA THR A 36 13.42 7.60 3.23
C THR A 36 13.89 8.54 2.11
N LYS A 37 14.67 8.00 1.15
CA LYS A 37 15.12 8.75 -0.02
C LYS A 37 13.84 9.25 -0.68
N GLN A 38 13.52 10.53 -0.49
CA GLN A 38 12.51 11.18 -1.31
C GLN A 38 13.01 11.04 -2.73
N ALA A 39 12.32 10.22 -3.53
CA ALA A 39 12.65 10.08 -4.94
C ALA A 39 12.70 11.48 -5.56
N SER A 40 13.79 11.76 -6.30
CA SER A 40 13.93 13.00 -7.03
C SER A 40 12.70 13.23 -7.93
N PRO A 41 12.30 14.46 -8.23
CA PRO A 41 11.14 14.72 -9.09
C PRO A 41 11.22 13.94 -10.40
N LEU A 42 12.41 13.87 -11.02
CA LEU A 42 12.67 13.07 -12.23
C LEU A 42 12.40 11.57 -12.04
N ALA A 43 12.79 10.99 -10.90
CA ALA A 43 12.50 9.57 -10.64
C ALA A 43 11.00 9.28 -10.55
N ARG A 44 10.19 10.24 -10.10
CA ARG A 44 8.72 10.09 -10.07
C ARG A 44 8.13 10.12 -11.47
N GLU A 45 8.59 11.03 -12.31
CA GLU A 45 8.16 11.13 -13.70
C GLU A 45 8.48 9.86 -14.49
N ILE A 46 9.69 9.32 -14.30
CA ILE A 46 10.11 8.05 -14.93
C ILE A 46 9.22 6.88 -14.45
N VAL A 47 8.95 6.79 -13.16
CA VAL A 47 8.07 5.73 -12.62
C VAL A 47 6.65 5.87 -13.16
N PHE A 48 6.12 7.10 -13.24
CA PHE A 48 4.80 7.32 -13.83
C PHE A 48 4.76 6.91 -15.30
N LEU A 49 5.75 7.32 -16.09
CA LEU A 49 5.84 6.94 -17.50
C LEU A 49 5.92 5.42 -17.67
N ALA A 50 6.75 4.75 -16.86
CA ALA A 50 6.86 3.30 -16.88
C ALA A 50 5.54 2.60 -16.53
N LEU A 51 4.83 3.06 -15.50
CA LEU A 51 3.52 2.55 -15.11
C LEU A 51 2.45 2.81 -16.19
N PHE A 52 2.51 3.97 -16.83
CA PHE A 52 1.60 4.32 -17.91
C PHE A 52 1.80 3.43 -19.14
N VAL A 53 3.06 3.23 -19.55
CA VAL A 53 3.41 2.29 -20.64
C VAL A 53 2.98 0.86 -20.29
N PHE A 54 3.23 0.44 -19.05
CA PHE A 54 2.81 -0.89 -18.57
C PHE A 54 1.28 -1.05 -18.60
N ALA A 55 0.53 -0.01 -18.23
CA ALA A 55 -0.94 -0.04 -18.30
C ALA A 55 -1.45 -0.15 -19.74
N ILE A 56 -0.83 0.57 -20.69
CA ILE A 56 -1.17 0.46 -22.11
C ILE A 56 -0.87 -0.95 -22.62
N LEU A 57 0.34 -1.48 -22.32
CA LEU A 57 0.72 -2.83 -22.71
C LEU A 57 -0.23 -3.88 -22.12
N SER A 58 -0.63 -3.72 -20.87
CA SER A 58 -1.61 -4.59 -20.22
C SER A 58 -2.96 -4.54 -20.95
N LEU A 59 -3.41 -3.34 -21.31
CA LEU A 59 -4.67 -3.16 -22.02
C LEU A 59 -4.64 -3.80 -23.42
N LEU A 60 -3.56 -3.58 -24.19
CA LEU A 60 -3.37 -4.23 -25.48
C LEU A 60 -3.26 -5.76 -25.37
N SER A 61 -2.64 -6.23 -24.29
CA SER A 61 -2.51 -7.65 -23.97
C SER A 61 -3.87 -8.31 -23.74
N LEU A 62 -4.76 -7.63 -22.97
CA LEU A 62 -6.12 -8.13 -22.71
C LEU A 62 -6.96 -8.24 -23.99
N PHE A 63 -6.72 -7.37 -24.97
CA PHE A 63 -7.33 -7.46 -26.31
C PHE A 63 -6.60 -8.42 -27.26
N GLN A 64 -5.60 -9.18 -26.76
CA GLN A 64 -4.78 -10.13 -27.51
C GLN A 64 -4.02 -9.54 -28.72
N MET A 65 -3.80 -8.22 -28.73
CA MET A 65 -3.12 -7.54 -29.84
C MET A 65 -1.59 -7.63 -29.78
N CYS A 66 -1.01 -8.10 -28.67
CA CYS A 66 0.45 -8.13 -28.43
C CYS A 66 1.12 -9.49 -28.73
N GLY A 67 0.53 -10.34 -29.59
CA GLY A 67 1.13 -11.61 -29.99
C GLY A 67 1.39 -12.57 -28.82
N VAL A 68 2.49 -13.33 -28.87
CA VAL A 68 2.82 -14.36 -27.87
C VAL A 68 3.06 -13.78 -26.48
N PHE A 69 3.78 -12.65 -26.41
CA PHE A 69 4.01 -11.96 -25.14
C PHE A 69 2.72 -11.46 -24.50
N GLY A 70 1.81 -10.93 -25.34
CA GLY A 70 0.49 -10.49 -24.88
C GLY A 70 -0.35 -11.63 -24.32
N LYS A 71 -0.33 -12.81 -24.95
CA LYS A 71 -1.04 -13.99 -24.43
C LYS A 71 -0.56 -14.39 -23.04
N GLY A 72 0.76 -14.39 -22.80
CA GLY A 72 1.32 -14.69 -21.49
C GLY A 72 0.93 -13.65 -20.43
N LEU A 73 1.01 -12.35 -20.76
CA LEU A 73 0.63 -11.27 -19.86
C LEU A 73 -0.89 -11.26 -19.60
N SER A 74 -1.70 -11.52 -20.61
CA SER A 74 -3.15 -11.68 -20.50
C SER A 74 -3.52 -12.83 -19.57
N ALA A 75 -2.97 -14.03 -19.78
CA ALA A 75 -3.20 -15.19 -18.94
C ALA A 75 -2.80 -14.91 -17.47
N LEU A 76 -1.69 -14.21 -17.25
CA LEU A 76 -1.26 -13.80 -15.92
C LEU A 76 -2.26 -12.84 -15.28
N LEU A 77 -2.71 -11.82 -16.00
CA LEU A 77 -3.67 -10.85 -15.47
C LEU A 77 -5.04 -11.47 -15.19
N PHE A 78 -5.56 -12.28 -16.10
CA PHE A 78 -6.82 -13.00 -15.88
C PHE A 78 -6.68 -14.06 -14.78
N GLY A 79 -5.58 -14.77 -14.72
CA GLY A 79 -5.32 -15.73 -13.65
C GLY A 79 -5.27 -15.07 -12.26
N LEU A 80 -4.67 -13.89 -12.14
CA LEU A 80 -4.56 -13.17 -10.88
C LEU A 80 -5.83 -12.44 -10.47
N LEU A 81 -6.46 -11.71 -11.40
CA LEU A 81 -7.54 -10.75 -11.15
C LEU A 81 -8.90 -11.18 -11.72
N GLY A 82 -8.92 -12.23 -12.55
CA GLY A 82 -10.12 -12.68 -13.22
C GLY A 82 -10.70 -11.61 -14.14
N ALA A 83 -12.01 -11.52 -14.22
CA ALA A 83 -12.73 -10.53 -15.02
C ALA A 83 -12.34 -9.07 -14.69
N LEU A 84 -11.91 -8.80 -13.47
CA LEU A 84 -11.45 -7.47 -13.08
C LEU A 84 -10.13 -7.07 -13.73
N ALA A 85 -9.43 -7.98 -14.41
CA ALA A 85 -8.25 -7.66 -15.21
C ALA A 85 -8.50 -6.55 -16.23
N TYR A 86 -9.71 -6.44 -16.79
CA TYR A 86 -10.06 -5.36 -17.71
C TYR A 86 -10.05 -3.97 -17.06
N VAL A 87 -10.41 -3.89 -15.80
CA VAL A 87 -10.44 -2.62 -15.04
C VAL A 87 -9.04 -2.27 -14.51
N PHE A 88 -8.17 -3.26 -14.37
CA PHE A 88 -6.86 -3.11 -13.74
C PHE A 88 -5.96 -2.03 -14.37
N PRO A 89 -5.78 -1.95 -15.71
CA PRO A 89 -4.93 -0.92 -16.32
C PRO A 89 -5.41 0.50 -16.01
N VAL A 90 -6.72 0.72 -16.07
CA VAL A 90 -7.33 2.02 -15.75
C VAL A 90 -7.15 2.35 -14.27
N TYR A 91 -7.42 1.39 -13.39
CA TYR A 91 -7.21 1.51 -11.96
C TYR A 91 -5.73 1.84 -11.64
N LEU A 92 -4.78 1.19 -12.31
CA LEU A 92 -3.35 1.41 -12.12
C LEU A 92 -2.94 2.83 -12.51
N VAL A 93 -3.40 3.34 -13.66
CA VAL A 93 -3.11 4.72 -14.09
C VAL A 93 -3.68 5.75 -13.13
N VAL A 94 -4.93 5.58 -12.72
CA VAL A 94 -5.59 6.51 -11.79
C VAL A 94 -4.89 6.52 -10.43
N THR A 95 -4.61 5.35 -9.86
CA THR A 95 -3.94 5.26 -8.55
C THR A 95 -2.50 5.73 -8.58
N ALA A 96 -1.75 5.43 -9.67
CA ALA A 96 -0.41 5.92 -9.87
C ALA A 96 -0.38 7.45 -10.02
N GLY A 97 -1.28 8.00 -10.83
CA GLY A 97 -1.43 9.44 -11.01
C GLY A 97 -1.74 10.18 -9.71
N LEU A 98 -2.73 9.68 -8.95
CA LEU A 98 -3.07 10.22 -7.64
C LEU A 98 -1.92 10.12 -6.63
N TYR A 99 -1.20 9.00 -6.63
CA TYR A 99 -0.07 8.80 -5.75
C TYR A 99 1.09 9.76 -6.06
N LEU A 100 1.41 9.96 -7.34
CA LEU A 100 2.51 10.84 -7.76
C LEU A 100 2.14 12.31 -7.61
N ALA A 101 0.95 12.71 -8.02
CA ALA A 101 0.47 14.09 -7.88
C ALA A 101 0.49 14.56 -6.40
N ASN A 102 0.24 13.64 -5.49
CA ASN A 102 0.12 13.94 -4.06
C ASN A 102 1.21 13.28 -3.19
N ALA A 103 2.41 13.08 -3.72
CA ALA A 103 3.49 12.38 -3.04
C ALA A 103 3.92 13.00 -1.70
N LYS A 104 3.66 14.28 -1.49
CA LYS A 104 3.90 15.00 -0.22
C LYS A 104 2.80 14.75 0.83
N ASN A 105 1.62 14.32 0.41
CA ASN A 105 0.47 14.19 1.28
C ASN A 105 0.29 12.75 1.76
N GLN A 106 0.76 12.45 2.96
CA GLN A 106 0.70 11.12 3.56
C GLN A 106 -0.73 10.58 3.69
N ARG A 107 -1.73 11.47 3.82
CA ARG A 107 -3.16 11.10 3.88
C ARG A 107 -3.66 10.44 2.59
N LEU A 108 -3.12 10.84 1.43
CA LEU A 108 -3.51 10.26 0.14
C LEU A 108 -2.88 8.89 -0.13
N ARG A 109 -1.70 8.63 0.43
CA ARG A 109 -1.09 7.29 0.37
C ARG A 109 -2.00 6.22 0.99
N HIS A 110 -2.64 6.53 2.11
CA HIS A 110 -3.59 5.60 2.73
C HIS A 110 -4.86 5.39 1.88
N LYS A 111 -5.30 6.40 1.10
CA LYS A 111 -6.44 6.24 0.17
C LYS A 111 -6.15 5.21 -0.91
N VAL A 112 -4.92 5.17 -1.44
CA VAL A 112 -4.50 4.15 -2.42
C VAL A 112 -4.57 2.75 -1.81
N TRP A 113 -4.14 2.57 -0.56
CA TRP A 113 -4.25 1.29 0.14
C TRP A 113 -5.70 0.85 0.38
N TYR A 114 -6.59 1.79 0.75
CA TYR A 114 -8.01 1.48 0.91
C TYR A 114 -8.68 1.15 -0.42
N SER A 115 -8.33 1.85 -1.51
CA SER A 115 -8.84 1.53 -2.84
C SER A 115 -8.37 0.14 -3.32
N ALA A 116 -7.13 -0.25 -2.99
CA ALA A 116 -6.64 -1.61 -3.27
C ALA A 116 -7.42 -2.67 -2.47
N GLY A 117 -7.78 -2.39 -1.21
CA GLY A 117 -8.64 -3.25 -0.41
C GLY A 117 -10.05 -3.42 -0.99
N ILE A 118 -10.64 -2.33 -1.50
CA ILE A 118 -11.93 -2.39 -2.20
C ILE A 118 -11.81 -3.27 -3.45
N TYR A 119 -10.78 -3.03 -4.27
CA TYR A 119 -10.55 -3.80 -5.48
C TYR A 119 -10.40 -5.30 -5.19
N TRP A 120 -9.64 -5.66 -4.16
CA TRP A 120 -9.50 -7.04 -3.71
C TRP A 120 -10.81 -7.65 -3.23
N SER A 121 -11.62 -6.91 -2.45
CA SER A 121 -12.93 -7.38 -2.00
C SER A 121 -13.90 -7.62 -3.17
N VAL A 122 -13.83 -6.77 -4.21
CA VAL A 122 -14.62 -6.97 -5.44
C VAL A 122 -14.18 -8.23 -6.18
N CYS A 123 -12.86 -8.52 -6.26
CA CYS A 123 -12.38 -9.80 -6.80
C CYS A 123 -12.99 -10.99 -6.05
N GLY A 124 -13.03 -10.92 -4.71
CA GLY A 124 -13.65 -11.96 -3.87
C GLY A 124 -15.15 -12.15 -4.13
N LEU A 125 -15.90 -11.05 -4.29
CA LEU A 125 -17.32 -11.11 -4.63
C LEU A 125 -17.56 -11.72 -6.01
N PHE A 126 -16.74 -11.35 -7.01
CA PHE A 126 -16.82 -11.93 -8.35
C PHE A 126 -16.56 -13.45 -8.33
N GLN A 127 -15.55 -13.89 -7.59
CA GLN A 127 -15.25 -15.32 -7.46
C GLN A 127 -16.40 -16.06 -6.77
N TRP A 128 -17.01 -15.45 -5.75
CA TRP A 128 -18.15 -16.06 -5.05
C TRP A 128 -19.36 -16.23 -5.97
N VAL A 129 -19.62 -15.27 -6.88
CA VAL A 129 -20.75 -15.31 -7.84
C VAL A 129 -20.54 -16.39 -8.89
N VAL A 130 -19.34 -16.50 -9.47
CA VAL A 130 -19.04 -17.45 -10.56
C VAL A 130 -19.11 -18.90 -10.07
N ASN A 131 -18.83 -19.15 -8.80
CA ASN A 131 -19.05 -20.45 -8.15
C ASN A 131 -18.52 -21.67 -8.92
N ASP A 132 -17.31 -21.55 -9.44
CA ASP A 132 -16.67 -22.69 -10.09
C ASP A 132 -16.41 -23.82 -9.09
N PRO A 133 -16.64 -25.09 -9.44
CA PRO A 133 -16.39 -26.25 -8.61
C PRO A 133 -14.88 -26.57 -8.56
N VAL A 134 -14.09 -25.64 -8.05
CA VAL A 134 -12.63 -25.77 -7.91
C VAL A 134 -12.27 -26.23 -6.50
N GLN A 135 -11.30 -27.12 -6.40
CA GLN A 135 -10.86 -27.68 -5.14
C GLN A 135 -9.71 -26.87 -4.50
N ASN A 136 -8.96 -26.13 -5.29
CA ASN A 136 -7.79 -25.41 -4.86
C ASN A 136 -7.72 -23.99 -5.46
N VAL A 137 -7.10 -23.08 -4.71
CA VAL A 137 -6.88 -21.68 -5.17
C VAL A 137 -6.05 -21.62 -6.46
N TRP A 138 -5.12 -22.58 -6.65
CA TRP A 138 -4.32 -22.66 -7.87
C TRP A 138 -5.14 -23.05 -9.10
N GLU A 139 -6.13 -23.88 -8.92
CA GLU A 139 -7.08 -24.26 -9.97
C GLU A 139 -7.94 -23.06 -10.38
N VAL A 140 -8.32 -22.20 -9.43
CA VAL A 140 -8.97 -20.90 -9.74
C VAL A 140 -8.11 -20.08 -10.70
N TYR A 141 -6.79 -20.02 -10.48
CA TYR A 141 -5.88 -19.29 -11.36
C TYR A 141 -5.93 -19.83 -12.80
N THR A 142 -5.83 -21.14 -12.96
CA THR A 142 -5.82 -21.77 -14.31
C THR A 142 -7.16 -21.60 -15.01
N VAL A 143 -8.27 -21.85 -14.33
CA VAL A 143 -9.62 -21.67 -14.86
C VAL A 143 -9.89 -20.22 -15.26
N CYS A 144 -9.50 -19.26 -14.43
CA CYS A 144 -9.67 -17.84 -14.74
C CYS A 144 -8.76 -17.37 -15.89
N ALA A 145 -7.56 -17.94 -16.00
CA ALA A 145 -6.62 -17.63 -17.09
C ALA A 145 -7.15 -18.12 -18.45
N GLU A 146 -7.85 -19.26 -18.50
CA GLU A 146 -8.44 -19.84 -19.69
C GLU A 146 -9.79 -19.22 -20.04
N ASN A 147 -10.69 -19.11 -19.06
CA ASN A 147 -12.08 -18.68 -19.29
C ASN A 147 -12.24 -17.15 -19.22
N HIS A 148 -11.20 -16.38 -18.88
CA HIS A 148 -11.24 -14.92 -18.73
C HIS A 148 -12.32 -14.40 -17.77
N GLY A 149 -12.77 -15.26 -16.84
CA GLY A 149 -13.87 -15.00 -15.89
C GLY A 149 -13.42 -15.10 -14.43
N GLY A 150 -14.40 -15.02 -13.51
CA GLY A 150 -14.18 -15.16 -12.08
C GLY A 150 -13.43 -13.99 -11.41
N GLY A 151 -13.02 -14.19 -10.17
CA GLY A 151 -12.29 -13.21 -9.37
C GLY A 151 -10.77 -13.42 -9.35
N GLY A 152 -10.28 -14.42 -10.10
CA GLY A 152 -8.87 -14.77 -10.16
C GLY A 152 -8.30 -15.34 -8.87
N PHE A 153 -6.98 -15.49 -8.83
CA PHE A 153 -6.28 -15.99 -7.66
C PHE A 153 -6.54 -15.16 -6.40
N PHE A 154 -6.56 -13.82 -6.51
CA PHE A 154 -6.83 -12.94 -5.37
C PHE A 154 -8.27 -13.06 -4.86
N GLY A 155 -9.23 -13.23 -5.76
CA GLY A 155 -10.61 -13.53 -5.39
C GLY A 155 -10.77 -14.92 -4.79
N GLY A 156 -10.05 -15.91 -5.36
CA GLY A 156 -10.02 -17.29 -4.89
C GLY A 156 -9.51 -17.43 -3.46
N ILE A 157 -8.40 -16.77 -3.11
CA ILE A 157 -7.90 -16.76 -1.73
C ILE A 157 -9.00 -16.27 -0.78
N LEU A 158 -9.66 -15.18 -1.12
CA LEU A 158 -10.64 -14.57 -0.22
C LEU A 158 -11.92 -15.41 -0.13
N SER A 159 -12.46 -15.87 -1.27
CA SER A 159 -13.72 -16.60 -1.29
C SER A 159 -13.57 -18.06 -0.85
N PHE A 160 -12.53 -18.75 -1.33
CA PHE A 160 -12.34 -20.17 -1.09
C PHE A 160 -11.89 -20.47 0.33
N GLU A 161 -10.87 -19.76 0.84
CA GLU A 161 -10.39 -19.97 2.21
C GLU A 161 -11.45 -19.57 3.25
N LEU A 162 -12.20 -18.49 3.00
CA LEU A 162 -13.30 -18.13 3.86
C LEU A 162 -14.45 -19.15 3.79
N ALA A 163 -14.78 -19.65 2.59
CA ALA A 163 -15.83 -20.65 2.43
C ALA A 163 -15.48 -21.97 3.11
N ARG A 164 -14.21 -22.34 3.14
CA ARG A 164 -13.70 -23.53 3.82
C ARG A 164 -13.89 -23.45 5.34
N VAL A 165 -13.73 -22.27 5.94
CA VAL A 165 -13.80 -22.07 7.39
C VAL A 165 -15.22 -21.73 7.85
N LEU A 166 -15.92 -20.83 7.16
CA LEU A 166 -17.23 -20.31 7.57
C LEU A 166 -18.41 -20.85 6.73
N GLY A 167 -18.12 -21.68 5.74
CA GLY A 167 -19.13 -22.09 4.77
C GLY A 167 -19.43 -21.00 3.74
N ARG A 168 -20.19 -21.36 2.70
CA ARG A 168 -20.47 -20.49 1.58
C ARG A 168 -21.23 -19.20 1.96
N ALA A 169 -22.27 -19.32 2.79
CA ALA A 169 -23.02 -18.16 3.24
C ALA A 169 -22.20 -17.23 4.15
N GLY A 170 -21.39 -17.82 5.05
CA GLY A 170 -20.49 -17.07 5.93
C GLY A 170 -19.42 -16.30 5.17
N SER A 171 -18.82 -16.91 4.14
CA SER A 171 -17.81 -16.24 3.32
C SER A 171 -18.38 -15.00 2.60
N PHE A 172 -19.60 -15.08 2.08
CA PHE A 172 -20.27 -13.93 1.46
C PHE A 172 -20.43 -12.76 2.42
N ILE A 173 -20.93 -13.05 3.63
CA ILE A 173 -21.14 -12.01 4.65
C ILE A 173 -19.82 -11.33 5.01
N VAL A 174 -18.75 -12.10 5.18
CA VAL A 174 -17.43 -11.56 5.54
C VAL A 174 -16.83 -10.74 4.40
N ILE A 175 -16.91 -11.21 3.16
CA ILE A 175 -16.40 -10.46 1.99
C ILE A 175 -17.17 -9.15 1.83
N LEU A 176 -18.51 -9.19 1.99
CA LEU A 176 -19.36 -8.01 1.94
C LEU A 176 -19.04 -7.02 3.07
N ALA A 177 -18.85 -7.53 4.29
CA ALA A 177 -18.44 -6.70 5.43
C ALA A 177 -17.08 -6.04 5.19
N LEU A 178 -16.12 -6.76 4.61
CA LEU A 178 -14.78 -6.27 4.27
C LEU A 178 -14.85 -5.18 3.19
N PHE A 179 -15.69 -5.38 2.18
CA PHE A 179 -15.97 -4.37 1.16
C PHE A 179 -16.56 -3.09 1.78
N LEU A 180 -17.60 -3.21 2.61
CA LEU A 180 -18.21 -2.08 3.30
C LEU A 180 -17.23 -1.37 4.24
N LEU A 181 -16.39 -2.11 4.93
CA LEU A 181 -15.35 -1.55 5.81
C LEU A 181 -14.37 -0.69 5.02
N PHE A 182 -13.80 -1.21 3.93
CA PHE A 182 -12.87 -0.44 3.09
C PHE A 182 -13.56 0.75 2.42
N PHE A 183 -14.79 0.58 1.97
CA PHE A 183 -15.61 1.65 1.40
C PHE A 183 -15.87 2.77 2.43
N MET A 184 -16.23 2.40 3.67
CA MET A 184 -16.43 3.36 4.76
C MET A 184 -15.13 4.08 5.13
N LEU A 185 -14.00 3.38 5.17
CA LEU A 185 -12.68 3.98 5.44
C LEU A 185 -12.28 4.97 4.34
N LEU A 186 -12.59 4.68 3.09
CA LEU A 186 -12.35 5.58 1.97
C LEU A 186 -13.27 6.80 2.04
N SER A 187 -14.57 6.59 2.31
CA SER A 187 -15.59 7.62 2.37
C SER A 187 -15.40 8.59 3.55
N LYS A 188 -15.18 8.09 4.77
CA LYS A 188 -14.95 8.94 5.95
C LYS A 188 -13.82 9.94 5.76
N LYS A 189 -12.75 9.53 5.07
CA LYS A 189 -11.63 10.44 4.78
C LYS A 189 -11.93 11.45 3.67
N LEU A 190 -12.90 11.22 2.81
CA LEU A 190 -13.34 12.20 1.81
C LEU A 190 -14.18 13.29 2.45
N ILE A 191 -15.12 12.92 3.31
CA ILE A 191 -16.02 13.85 4.02
C ILE A 191 -15.23 14.75 4.97
N PHE A 192 -14.29 14.21 5.75
CA PHE A 192 -13.47 14.99 6.69
C PHE A 192 -12.49 15.96 6.00
N SER A 193 -12.06 15.66 4.78
CA SER A 193 -11.23 16.58 3.98
C SER A 193 -12.02 17.73 3.37
N SER A 194 -13.33 17.57 3.20
CA SER A 194 -14.21 18.60 2.63
C SER A 194 -14.73 19.59 3.67
N ILE A 195 -14.72 19.21 4.96
CA ILE A 195 -15.19 20.08 6.06
C ILE A 195 -14.07 21.00 6.58
N GLN A 196 -12.82 20.75 6.22
CA GLN A 196 -11.65 21.56 6.66
C GLN A 196 -11.19 22.60 5.62
N GLN A 197 -11.95 22.87 4.59
CA GLN A 197 -11.82 24.04 3.71
C GLN A 197 -12.90 25.04 4.06
#